data_1ae00b0a9ca99eb1b2883c8004046478
#
_entry.id   1ae00b0a9ca99eb1b2883c8004046478
#
_cell.length_a   1.000
_cell.length_b   1.000
_cell.length_c   1.000
_cell.angle_alpha   90.00
_cell.angle_beta   90.00
_cell.angle_gamma   90.00
#
_symmetry.space_group_name_H-M   'P 1'
#
loop_
_entity.id
_entity.type
_entity.pdbx_description
1 polymer ?
#
loop_
_entity_poly.entity_id
_entity_poly.type
_entity_poly.pdbx_seq_one_letter_code
_entity_poly.pdbx_strand_id
1 'polypeptide(L)'
;AAVPKLGSMIGKKLPAKFVNLDVKSSDEHKNKEKISTKKVVEMKDTVNRTSSPLLEVKGLTTRFLIKQDFGRAGGNIHAVENISFTLQPGETLGLVGESGCGKSTTGRSIIGLTSPTRGEVFFEGVDLTDLNNKEMIQYRKKMQMIFQDPFASLNPRMTVGQIIAEPIMVHGLEPKLGSNSRVIKLLNRVGLDEQYYSRYPHELSGGQRQRIGIARALALEPKLIIADEAVSALDVSIQAQVVNLMMELQEEFGLTYLFISHDMAVIERVSHRIGVMYLGEIVEIGLRSQIFENPQHPYTKKLMAAVPIADPTKRKKKLNLMNDEIPSLLKPIGYEPEYVQMIKLGEDHYVKPFDGMKLQN
;
A
#
# COMPACT_ATOMS: atom_id res chain seq x y z
N ALA A 1 44.40 -9.89 -16.88
CA ALA A 1 44.47 -8.48 -17.16
C ALA A 1 44.04 -7.74 -15.90
N ALA A 2 44.97 -6.99 -15.26
CA ALA A 2 44.74 -6.30 -14.00
C ALA A 2 43.92 -5.03 -14.23
N VAL A 3 42.91 -4.82 -13.41
CA VAL A 3 42.10 -3.60 -13.40
C VAL A 3 42.95 -2.47 -12.80
N PRO A 4 43.08 -1.30 -13.45
CA PRO A 4 43.86 -0.18 -12.90
C PRO A 4 43.16 0.42 -11.69
N LYS A 5 43.91 0.74 -10.65
CA LYS A 5 43.43 1.42 -9.44
C LYS A 5 42.89 2.81 -9.76
N LEU A 6 41.73 3.16 -9.20
CA LEU A 6 40.95 4.40 -9.39
C LEU A 6 41.69 5.71 -9.07
N GLY A 7 42.89 5.66 -8.50
CA GLY A 7 43.65 6.83 -8.08
C GLY A 7 44.49 7.53 -9.16
N SER A 8 44.63 6.96 -10.38
CA SER A 8 45.54 7.50 -11.41
C SER A 8 44.87 8.39 -12.48
N MET A 9 43.57 8.71 -12.33
CA MET A 9 42.80 9.51 -13.33
C MET A 9 42.49 10.94 -12.91
N ILE A 10 42.92 11.39 -11.75
CA ILE A 10 42.69 12.79 -11.33
C ILE A 10 43.76 13.64 -11.96
N GLY A 11 43.42 14.48 -12.94
CA GLY A 11 44.31 15.49 -13.52
C GLY A 11 44.72 15.32 -14.98
N LYS A 12 44.22 14.32 -15.74
CA LYS A 12 44.51 14.22 -17.17
C LYS A 12 43.34 14.82 -17.99
N LYS A 13 43.68 15.84 -18.83
CA LYS A 13 42.74 16.37 -19.83
C LYS A 13 42.31 15.25 -20.78
N LEU A 14 41.01 15.14 -20.99
CA LEU A 14 40.40 14.23 -21.99
C LEU A 14 41.01 14.53 -23.38
N PRO A 15 41.30 13.51 -24.21
CA PRO A 15 41.81 13.70 -25.56
C PRO A 15 40.76 14.42 -26.42
N ALA A 16 41.24 15.36 -27.27
CA ALA A 16 40.41 16.27 -28.10
C ALA A 16 39.49 15.59 -29.13
N LYS A 17 39.42 14.24 -29.18
CA LYS A 17 38.52 13.47 -30.07
C LYS A 17 37.06 13.39 -29.62
N PHE A 18 36.75 13.91 -28.43
CA PHE A 18 35.34 13.91 -27.93
C PHE A 18 34.62 15.27 -28.03
N VAL A 19 35.25 16.28 -28.71
CA VAL A 19 34.71 17.67 -28.73
C VAL A 19 34.00 18.02 -30.03
N ASN A 20 33.98 17.18 -31.07
CA ASN A 20 33.26 17.45 -32.33
C ASN A 20 32.35 16.28 -32.69
N LEU A 21 31.15 16.27 -32.10
CA LEU A 21 29.98 15.68 -32.72
C LEU A 21 29.19 16.82 -33.36
N ASP A 22 29.59 17.17 -34.59
CA ASP A 22 28.74 17.99 -35.48
C ASP A 22 27.44 17.25 -35.69
N VAL A 23 26.35 17.79 -35.12
CA VAL A 23 24.98 17.42 -35.45
C VAL A 23 24.73 17.92 -36.87
N LYS A 24 24.99 17.09 -37.88
CA LYS A 24 24.42 17.31 -39.22
C LYS A 24 22.92 17.09 -39.11
N SER A 25 22.18 18.19 -39.29
CA SER A 25 20.75 18.18 -39.56
C SER A 25 20.47 17.36 -40.82
N SER A 26 19.96 16.17 -40.65
CA SER A 26 19.24 15.46 -41.71
C SER A 26 17.75 15.56 -41.41
N ASP A 27 17.10 16.49 -42.13
CA ASP A 27 15.66 16.48 -42.35
C ASP A 27 15.29 15.18 -43.05
N GLU A 28 14.69 14.25 -42.31
CA GLU A 28 13.82 13.20 -42.80
C GLU A 28 13.59 12.23 -41.66
N HIS A 29 12.56 12.47 -40.87
CA HIS A 29 11.55 11.59 -40.31
C HIS A 29 10.76 12.36 -39.25
N LYS A 30 9.80 13.16 -39.74
CA LYS A 30 8.67 13.60 -38.95
C LYS A 30 7.76 12.40 -38.62
N ASN A 31 8.19 11.53 -37.74
CA ASN A 31 7.30 10.78 -36.90
C ASN A 31 7.44 11.37 -35.50
N LYS A 32 6.70 12.46 -35.27
CA LYS A 32 6.35 12.86 -33.92
C LYS A 32 5.55 11.69 -33.30
N GLU A 33 6.24 10.79 -32.64
CA GLU A 33 5.62 10.13 -31.50
C GLU A 33 5.14 11.25 -30.58
N LYS A 34 3.86 11.55 -30.69
CA LYS A 34 3.15 12.27 -29.65
C LYS A 34 3.39 11.45 -28.39
N ILE A 35 4.32 11.91 -27.55
CA ILE A 35 4.32 11.57 -26.14
C ILE A 35 2.94 12.04 -25.70
N SER A 36 2.00 11.11 -25.70
CA SER A 36 0.69 11.29 -25.13
C SER A 36 0.97 11.66 -23.68
N THR A 37 0.85 12.93 -23.34
CA THR A 37 0.68 13.38 -21.98
C THR A 37 -0.57 12.63 -21.50
N LYS A 38 -0.35 11.42 -20.92
CA LYS A 38 -1.44 10.66 -20.31
C LYS A 38 -2.08 11.61 -19.32
N LYS A 39 -3.35 11.95 -19.56
CA LYS A 39 -4.18 12.72 -18.66
C LYS A 39 -3.92 12.23 -17.24
N VAL A 40 -3.61 13.16 -16.35
CA VAL A 40 -3.60 12.89 -14.92
C VAL A 40 -5.00 12.42 -14.58
N VAL A 41 -5.14 11.14 -14.19
CA VAL A 41 -6.43 10.59 -13.77
C VAL A 41 -6.78 11.28 -12.46
N GLU A 42 -7.85 12.07 -12.45
CA GLU A 42 -8.37 12.68 -11.22
C GLU A 42 -9.14 11.61 -10.45
N MET A 43 -8.99 11.62 -9.13
CA MET A 43 -9.73 10.72 -8.25
C MET A 43 -11.21 11.11 -8.28
N LYS A 44 -12.05 10.18 -8.70
CA LYS A 44 -13.52 10.34 -8.62
C LYS A 44 -14.03 9.87 -7.27
N ASP A 45 -15.09 10.49 -6.79
CA ASP A 45 -15.78 10.02 -5.58
C ASP A 45 -16.59 8.76 -5.93
N THR A 46 -16.04 7.60 -5.58
CA THR A 46 -16.63 6.28 -5.81
C THR A 46 -17.37 5.74 -4.57
N VAL A 47 -17.40 6.52 -3.48
CA VAL A 47 -17.88 6.07 -2.16
C VAL A 47 -19.42 5.99 -2.12
N ASN A 48 -19.93 4.80 -1.81
CA ASN A 48 -21.34 4.63 -1.53
C ASN A 48 -21.63 4.86 -0.04
N ARG A 49 -22.01 6.09 0.32
CA ARG A 49 -22.28 6.51 1.71
C ARG A 49 -23.68 6.12 2.21
N THR A 50 -24.53 5.60 1.35
CA THR A 50 -25.92 5.23 1.71
C THR A 50 -26.06 3.79 2.18
N SER A 51 -25.06 2.95 1.92
CA SER A 51 -25.03 1.55 2.32
C SER A 51 -24.38 1.36 3.70
N SER A 52 -24.61 0.20 4.31
CA SER A 52 -23.83 -0.25 5.46
C SER A 52 -22.33 -0.39 5.10
N PRO A 53 -21.41 -0.23 6.05
CA PRO A 53 -19.99 -0.43 5.80
C PRO A 53 -19.71 -1.82 5.20
N LEU A 54 -18.80 -1.88 4.22
CA LEU A 54 -18.33 -3.15 3.66
C LEU A 54 -17.42 -3.87 4.67
N LEU A 55 -16.56 -3.09 5.34
CA LEU A 55 -15.65 -3.57 6.39
C LEU A 55 -15.83 -2.70 7.64
N GLU A 56 -15.95 -3.35 8.79
CA GLU A 56 -15.92 -2.68 10.10
C GLU A 56 -14.93 -3.39 11.00
N VAL A 57 -13.99 -2.65 11.54
CA VAL A 57 -12.95 -3.12 12.46
C VAL A 57 -13.20 -2.50 13.83
N LYS A 58 -13.28 -3.33 14.87
CA LYS A 58 -13.59 -2.91 16.25
C LYS A 58 -12.53 -3.42 17.22
N GLY A 59 -11.78 -2.51 17.83
CA GLY A 59 -10.83 -2.81 18.89
C GLY A 59 -9.74 -3.82 18.49
N LEU A 60 -9.39 -3.89 17.20
CA LEU A 60 -8.45 -4.88 16.69
C LEU A 60 -7.10 -4.74 17.37
N THR A 61 -6.64 -5.82 17.98
CA THR A 61 -5.37 -5.92 18.68
C THR A 61 -4.63 -7.16 18.20
N THR A 62 -3.36 -6.99 17.81
CA THR A 62 -2.49 -8.10 17.36
C THR A 62 -1.13 -7.98 18.03
N ARG A 63 -0.80 -8.97 18.86
CA ARG A 63 0.44 -9.03 19.62
C ARG A 63 1.21 -10.31 19.27
N PHE A 64 2.53 -10.21 19.22
CA PHE A 64 3.41 -11.34 18.97
C PHE A 64 4.28 -11.61 20.19
N LEU A 65 4.19 -12.83 20.72
CA LEU A 65 5.02 -13.29 21.84
C LEU A 65 6.44 -13.54 21.34
N ILE A 66 7.42 -12.85 21.90
CA ILE A 66 8.83 -13.18 21.77
C ILE A 66 9.23 -14.03 22.99
N LYS A 67 9.59 -15.27 22.72
CA LYS A 67 10.12 -16.16 23.77
C LYS A 67 11.47 -15.64 24.26
N GLN A 68 11.71 -15.85 25.55
CA GLN A 68 13.01 -15.57 26.14
C GLN A 68 14.06 -16.49 25.49
N ASP A 69 15.12 -15.90 24.95
CA ASP A 69 16.28 -16.63 24.43
C ASP A 69 17.52 -16.20 25.20
N PHE A 70 18.60 -17.02 25.14
CA PHE A 70 19.84 -16.83 25.93
C PHE A 70 20.25 -15.36 25.99
N GLY A 71 20.06 -14.72 27.17
CA GLY A 71 20.45 -13.35 27.45
C GLY A 71 19.49 -12.24 27.00
N ARG A 72 18.30 -12.55 26.41
CA ARG A 72 17.27 -11.56 26.09
C ARG A 72 16.00 -11.83 26.87
N ALA A 73 15.45 -10.81 27.52
CA ALA A 73 14.14 -10.90 28.18
C ALA A 73 13.05 -11.17 27.14
N GLY A 74 12.14 -12.10 27.43
CA GLY A 74 10.93 -12.29 26.65
C GLY A 74 10.00 -11.08 26.76
N GLY A 75 9.09 -10.91 25.77
CA GLY A 75 8.14 -9.81 25.77
C GLY A 75 7.06 -9.99 24.70
N ASN A 76 6.14 -9.06 24.63
CA ASN A 76 5.14 -8.98 23.59
C ASN A 76 5.44 -7.80 22.66
N ILE A 77 5.48 -8.04 21.34
CA ILE A 77 5.42 -6.96 20.37
C ILE A 77 3.96 -6.55 20.22
N HIS A 78 3.64 -5.33 20.58
CA HIS A 78 2.34 -4.72 20.42
C HIS A 78 2.24 -4.13 19.00
N ALA A 79 2.04 -5.01 18.01
CA ALA A 79 2.08 -4.60 16.61
C ALA A 79 0.83 -3.82 16.18
N VAL A 80 -0.33 -4.16 16.74
CA VAL A 80 -1.60 -3.45 16.56
C VAL A 80 -2.30 -3.39 17.92
N GLU A 81 -2.73 -2.20 18.33
CA GLU A 81 -3.39 -1.97 19.61
C GLU A 81 -4.69 -1.20 19.43
N ASN A 82 -5.79 -1.91 19.68
CA ASN A 82 -7.14 -1.35 19.83
C ASN A 82 -7.56 -0.39 18.71
N ILE A 83 -7.31 -0.74 17.45
CA ILE A 83 -7.69 0.10 16.31
C ILE A 83 -9.14 -0.17 15.90
N SER A 84 -9.85 0.90 15.54
CA SER A 84 -11.23 0.84 15.07
C SER A 84 -11.42 1.78 13.89
N PHE A 85 -12.05 1.29 12.82
CA PHE A 85 -12.41 2.07 11.64
C PHE A 85 -13.41 1.32 10.78
N THR A 86 -14.03 2.02 9.84
CA THR A 86 -14.95 1.44 8.84
C THR A 86 -14.48 1.77 7.44
N LEU A 87 -14.83 0.94 6.46
CA LEU A 87 -14.74 1.24 5.03
C LEU A 87 -16.11 1.10 4.37
N GLN A 88 -16.48 2.13 3.63
CA GLN A 88 -17.68 2.11 2.80
C GLN A 88 -17.40 1.40 1.46
N PRO A 89 -18.40 0.81 0.80
CA PRO A 89 -18.22 0.29 -0.56
C PRO A 89 -17.72 1.38 -1.51
N GLY A 90 -16.71 1.06 -2.32
CA GLY A 90 -16.08 1.99 -3.25
C GLY A 90 -15.08 2.97 -2.61
N GLU A 91 -14.88 2.93 -1.28
CA GLU A 91 -13.94 3.79 -0.56
C GLU A 91 -12.49 3.29 -0.67
N THR A 92 -11.54 4.23 -0.71
CA THR A 92 -10.14 3.97 -0.40
C THR A 92 -9.80 4.62 0.93
N LEU A 93 -9.50 3.80 1.95
CA LEU A 93 -8.86 4.25 3.18
C LEU A 93 -7.35 4.07 3.05
N GLY A 94 -6.61 5.17 3.08
CA GLY A 94 -5.16 5.16 3.17
C GLY A 94 -4.70 4.93 4.61
N LEU A 95 -3.87 3.93 4.87
CA LEU A 95 -3.24 3.71 6.17
C LEU A 95 -1.76 4.07 6.07
N VAL A 96 -1.35 5.12 6.77
CA VAL A 96 0.00 5.69 6.70
C VAL A 96 0.71 5.66 8.04
N GLY A 97 2.02 5.76 8.03
CA GLY A 97 2.88 5.80 9.21
C GLY A 97 4.26 5.24 8.91
N GLU A 98 5.19 5.34 9.85
CA GLU A 98 6.56 4.85 9.70
C GLU A 98 6.63 3.34 9.52
N SER A 99 7.76 2.86 8.97
CA SER A 99 7.98 1.42 8.82
C SER A 99 7.94 0.72 10.20
N GLY A 100 7.27 -0.42 10.27
CA GLY A 100 7.15 -1.18 11.51
C GLY A 100 6.04 -0.71 12.47
N CYS A 101 5.28 0.35 12.18
CA CYS A 101 4.21 0.83 13.08
C CYS A 101 2.94 -0.06 13.11
N GLY A 102 2.89 -1.18 12.37
CA GLY A 102 1.79 -2.15 12.43
C GLY A 102 0.84 -2.20 11.21
N LYS A 103 1.03 -1.37 10.19
CA LYS A 103 0.14 -1.28 9.00
C LYS A 103 -0.08 -2.62 8.30
N SER A 104 0.99 -3.30 7.91
CA SER A 104 0.92 -4.61 7.25
C SER A 104 0.31 -5.68 8.15
N THR A 105 0.57 -5.61 9.45
CA THR A 105 -0.05 -6.50 10.44
C THR A 105 -1.56 -6.28 10.50
N THR A 106 -2.01 -5.02 10.47
CA THR A 106 -3.44 -4.66 10.38
C THR A 106 -4.10 -5.31 9.16
N GLY A 107 -3.54 -5.13 7.96
CA GLY A 107 -4.07 -5.74 6.74
C GLY A 107 -4.13 -7.27 6.80
N ARG A 108 -3.08 -7.90 7.31
CA ARG A 108 -3.01 -9.37 7.46
C ARG A 108 -3.99 -9.89 8.51
N SER A 109 -4.23 -9.15 9.58
CA SER A 109 -5.22 -9.53 10.60
C SER A 109 -6.64 -9.43 10.06
N ILE A 110 -6.97 -8.41 9.26
CA ILE A 110 -8.28 -8.26 8.64
C ILE A 110 -8.63 -9.42 7.71
N ILE A 111 -7.68 -9.88 6.87
CA ILE A 111 -7.93 -11.01 5.95
C ILE A 111 -7.75 -12.39 6.61
N GLY A 112 -7.44 -12.42 7.90
CA GLY A 112 -7.26 -13.65 8.68
C GLY A 112 -5.99 -14.43 8.30
N LEU A 113 -4.93 -13.75 7.81
CA LEU A 113 -3.58 -14.32 7.64
C LEU A 113 -2.79 -14.32 8.95
N THR A 114 -3.14 -13.40 9.84
CA THR A 114 -2.62 -13.33 11.21
C THR A 114 -3.82 -13.28 12.14
N SER A 115 -3.89 -14.21 13.09
CA SER A 115 -4.98 -14.20 14.07
C SER A 115 -4.85 -13.01 15.00
N PRO A 116 -5.88 -12.18 15.17
CA PRO A 116 -5.87 -11.12 16.15
C PRO A 116 -5.82 -11.69 17.58
N THR A 117 -5.26 -10.92 18.50
CA THR A 117 -5.26 -11.25 19.94
C THR A 117 -6.60 -10.92 20.58
N ARG A 118 -7.22 -9.80 20.11
CA ARG A 118 -8.53 -9.28 20.55
C ARG A 118 -9.16 -8.45 19.44
N GLY A 119 -10.46 -8.15 19.60
CA GLY A 119 -11.22 -7.31 18.70
C GLY A 119 -11.96 -8.10 17.64
N GLU A 120 -12.76 -7.42 16.86
CA GLU A 120 -13.69 -8.00 15.90
C GLU A 120 -13.46 -7.39 14.52
N VAL A 121 -13.69 -8.19 13.47
CA VAL A 121 -13.61 -7.77 12.07
C VAL A 121 -14.87 -8.21 11.35
N PHE A 122 -15.76 -7.25 11.05
CA PHE A 122 -16.97 -7.52 10.30
C PHE A 122 -16.74 -7.22 8.80
N PHE A 123 -17.09 -8.18 7.97
CA PHE A 123 -17.12 -8.00 6.52
C PHE A 123 -18.51 -8.35 6.00
N GLU A 124 -19.17 -7.41 5.31
CA GLU A 124 -20.58 -7.52 4.91
C GLU A 124 -21.49 -7.88 6.11
N GLY A 125 -21.19 -7.35 7.29
CA GLY A 125 -21.96 -7.58 8.51
C GLY A 125 -21.68 -8.91 9.22
N VAL A 126 -20.75 -9.74 8.71
CA VAL A 126 -20.39 -11.04 9.31
C VAL A 126 -19.06 -10.91 10.04
N ASP A 127 -19.02 -11.32 11.30
CA ASP A 127 -17.79 -11.37 12.08
C ASP A 127 -16.87 -12.47 11.56
N LEU A 128 -15.70 -12.06 11.06
CA LEU A 128 -14.69 -12.95 10.51
C LEU A 128 -13.83 -13.62 11.60
N THR A 129 -13.79 -13.02 12.79
CA THR A 129 -12.93 -13.51 13.89
C THR A 129 -13.47 -14.80 14.51
N ASP A 130 -14.77 -15.04 14.41
CA ASP A 130 -15.46 -16.24 14.90
C ASP A 130 -15.45 -17.40 13.89
N LEU A 131 -15.02 -17.15 12.63
CA LEU A 131 -15.07 -18.13 11.56
C LEU A 131 -13.93 -19.14 11.63
N ASN A 132 -14.25 -20.41 11.38
CA ASN A 132 -13.24 -21.41 11.16
C ASN A 132 -12.59 -21.28 9.74
N ASN A 133 -11.47 -21.98 9.52
CA ASN A 133 -10.73 -21.90 8.26
C ASN A 133 -11.55 -22.24 7.00
N LYS A 134 -12.53 -23.15 7.10
CA LYS A 134 -13.37 -23.57 5.97
C LYS A 134 -14.38 -22.46 5.63
N GLU A 135 -14.98 -21.86 6.64
CA GLU A 135 -15.91 -20.75 6.49
C GLU A 135 -15.19 -19.51 5.96
N MET A 136 -13.97 -19.24 6.40
CA MET A 136 -13.16 -18.12 5.97
C MET A 136 -12.82 -18.16 4.47
N ILE A 137 -12.77 -19.32 3.83
CA ILE A 137 -12.44 -19.46 2.40
C ILE A 137 -13.39 -18.64 1.51
N GLN A 138 -14.69 -18.64 1.80
CA GLN A 138 -15.67 -17.89 1.00
C GLN A 138 -15.49 -16.37 1.11
N TYR A 139 -15.02 -15.87 2.27
CA TYR A 139 -14.75 -14.44 2.47
C TYR A 139 -13.41 -14.04 1.87
N ARG A 140 -12.39 -14.89 1.95
CA ARG A 140 -11.10 -14.65 1.27
C ARG A 140 -11.24 -14.51 -0.24
N LYS A 141 -12.25 -15.15 -0.86
CA LYS A 141 -12.58 -14.95 -2.26
C LYS A 141 -12.99 -13.49 -2.54
N LYS A 142 -13.74 -12.87 -1.61
CA LYS A 142 -14.23 -11.50 -1.73
C LYS A 142 -13.23 -10.45 -1.25
N MET A 143 -12.21 -10.86 -0.50
CA MET A 143 -11.14 -10.01 0.04
C MET A 143 -9.80 -10.52 -0.47
N GLN A 144 -9.07 -9.70 -1.20
CA GLN A 144 -7.78 -10.07 -1.75
C GLN A 144 -6.68 -9.15 -1.24
N MET A 145 -5.44 -9.62 -1.26
CA MET A 145 -4.29 -8.85 -0.82
C MET A 145 -3.24 -8.77 -1.93
N ILE A 146 -2.75 -7.56 -2.17
CA ILE A 146 -1.57 -7.30 -3.01
C ILE A 146 -0.41 -7.05 -2.04
N PHE A 147 0.61 -7.91 -2.11
CA PHE A 147 1.74 -7.89 -1.18
C PHE A 147 2.82 -6.89 -1.59
N GLN A 148 3.59 -6.45 -0.62
CA GLN A 148 4.69 -5.49 -0.75
C GLN A 148 5.77 -5.93 -1.74
N ASP A 149 6.17 -7.20 -1.70
CA ASP A 149 7.19 -7.75 -2.59
C ASP A 149 6.54 -8.54 -3.74
N PRO A 150 6.49 -7.96 -4.96
CA PRO A 150 5.94 -8.65 -6.11
C PRO A 150 6.77 -9.86 -6.52
N PHE A 151 8.05 -9.91 -6.12
CA PHE A 151 8.93 -11.05 -6.42
C PHE A 151 8.61 -12.25 -5.53
N ALA A 152 8.54 -12.05 -4.23
CA ALA A 152 8.22 -13.10 -3.27
C ALA A 152 6.76 -13.58 -3.38
N SER A 153 5.87 -12.74 -3.91
CA SER A 153 4.44 -13.06 -4.02
C SER A 153 4.09 -13.96 -5.20
N LEU A 154 4.94 -14.09 -6.22
CA LEU A 154 4.71 -14.88 -7.41
C LEU A 154 5.56 -16.16 -7.38
N ASN A 155 4.93 -17.31 -7.63
CA ASN A 155 5.68 -18.58 -7.70
C ASN A 155 6.59 -18.58 -8.96
N PRO A 156 7.94 -18.60 -8.79
CA PRO A 156 8.87 -18.49 -9.91
C PRO A 156 8.85 -19.70 -10.88
N ARG A 157 8.20 -20.80 -10.48
CA ARG A 157 8.08 -22.03 -11.28
C ARG A 157 6.80 -22.06 -12.12
N MET A 158 5.92 -21.09 -11.97
CA MET A 158 4.66 -20.99 -12.71
C MET A 158 4.75 -19.91 -13.77
N THR A 159 4.09 -20.13 -14.91
CA THR A 159 3.91 -19.06 -15.90
C THR A 159 2.91 -18.02 -15.42
N VAL A 160 2.93 -16.85 -16.01
CA VAL A 160 1.99 -15.76 -15.72
C VAL A 160 0.53 -16.23 -15.82
N GLY A 161 0.22 -16.98 -16.90
CA GLY A 161 -1.10 -17.54 -17.10
C GLY A 161 -1.52 -18.48 -15.96
N GLN A 162 -0.60 -19.33 -15.49
CA GLN A 162 -0.84 -20.23 -14.36
C GLN A 162 -1.04 -19.46 -13.05
N ILE A 163 -0.24 -18.43 -12.79
CA ILE A 163 -0.33 -17.59 -11.57
C ILE A 163 -1.69 -16.91 -11.48
N ILE A 164 -2.21 -16.36 -12.59
CA ILE A 164 -3.52 -15.69 -12.62
C ILE A 164 -4.66 -16.71 -12.57
N ALA A 165 -4.51 -17.88 -13.16
CA ALA A 165 -5.52 -18.95 -13.17
C ALA A 165 -5.61 -19.70 -11.83
N GLU A 166 -4.52 -19.78 -11.05
CA GLU A 166 -4.46 -20.54 -9.80
C GLU A 166 -5.61 -20.22 -8.82
N PRO A 167 -5.88 -18.96 -8.45
CA PRO A 167 -6.98 -18.65 -7.54
C PRO A 167 -8.35 -19.04 -8.10
N ILE A 168 -8.56 -18.92 -9.41
CA ILE A 168 -9.81 -19.33 -10.08
C ILE A 168 -10.05 -20.83 -9.89
N MET A 169 -9.00 -21.64 -10.06
CA MET A 169 -9.06 -23.10 -9.90
C MET A 169 -9.23 -23.50 -8.44
N VAL A 170 -8.46 -22.92 -7.53
CA VAL A 170 -8.51 -23.22 -6.09
C VAL A 170 -9.90 -22.98 -5.53
N HIS A 171 -10.59 -21.94 -6.00
CA HIS A 171 -11.95 -21.61 -5.58
C HIS A 171 -13.04 -22.28 -6.42
N GLY A 172 -12.68 -23.18 -7.34
CA GLY A 172 -13.64 -23.99 -8.11
C GLY A 172 -14.52 -23.19 -9.07
N LEU A 173 -14.08 -21.99 -9.49
CA LEU A 173 -14.85 -21.15 -10.41
C LEU A 173 -14.81 -21.64 -11.85
N GLU A 174 -13.76 -22.38 -12.21
CA GLU A 174 -13.62 -23.06 -13.50
C GLU A 174 -12.93 -24.42 -13.32
N PRO A 175 -13.45 -25.51 -13.93
CA PRO A 175 -12.98 -26.87 -13.67
C PRO A 175 -11.66 -27.25 -14.38
N LYS A 176 -11.15 -26.41 -15.28
CA LYS A 176 -9.90 -26.69 -16.03
C LYS A 176 -8.98 -25.47 -16.07
N LEU A 177 -7.67 -25.73 -16.07
CA LEU A 177 -6.62 -24.77 -16.38
C LEU A 177 -6.93 -24.10 -17.73
N GLY A 178 -7.53 -22.94 -17.66
CA GLY A 178 -7.65 -22.10 -18.81
C GLY A 178 -8.99 -22.13 -19.49
N SER A 179 -9.87 -21.28 -19.03
CA SER A 179 -10.31 -20.37 -20.05
C SER A 179 -9.16 -19.37 -20.23
N ASN A 180 -8.24 -19.67 -21.17
CA ASN A 180 -7.20 -18.73 -21.61
C ASN A 180 -7.82 -17.34 -21.81
N SER A 181 -9.08 -17.26 -22.23
CA SER A 181 -9.81 -16.03 -22.50
C SER A 181 -10.01 -15.15 -21.25
N ARG A 182 -10.30 -15.73 -20.05
CA ARG A 182 -10.47 -14.95 -18.82
C ARG A 182 -9.13 -14.39 -18.32
N VAL A 183 -8.10 -15.20 -18.34
CA VAL A 183 -6.74 -14.79 -18.00
C VAL A 183 -6.22 -13.72 -18.95
N ILE A 184 -6.43 -13.89 -20.26
CA ILE A 184 -6.06 -12.90 -21.28
C ILE A 184 -6.81 -11.59 -21.07
N LYS A 185 -8.10 -11.62 -20.76
CA LYS A 185 -8.86 -10.42 -20.42
C LYS A 185 -8.27 -9.71 -19.21
N LEU A 186 -7.88 -10.43 -18.15
CA LEU A 186 -7.24 -9.86 -16.96
C LEU A 186 -5.87 -9.25 -17.28
N LEU A 187 -5.05 -9.94 -18.12
CA LEU A 187 -3.79 -9.39 -18.59
C LEU A 187 -3.99 -8.07 -19.33
N ASN A 188 -4.91 -8.04 -20.30
CA ASN A 188 -5.22 -6.83 -21.05
C ASN A 188 -5.72 -5.69 -20.14
N ARG A 189 -6.50 -6.00 -19.08
CA ARG A 189 -6.98 -5.02 -18.10
C ARG A 189 -5.85 -4.35 -17.33
N VAL A 190 -4.79 -5.09 -17.02
CA VAL A 190 -3.62 -4.54 -16.35
C VAL A 190 -2.56 -3.99 -17.34
N GLY A 191 -2.90 -3.90 -18.63
CA GLY A 191 -2.04 -3.35 -19.68
C GLY A 191 -0.87 -4.26 -20.06
N LEU A 192 -1.09 -5.57 -20.04
CA LEU A 192 -0.16 -6.60 -20.51
C LEU A 192 -0.78 -7.39 -21.66
N ASP A 193 -0.03 -7.58 -22.74
CA ASP A 193 -0.47 -8.31 -23.91
C ASP A 193 -0.53 -9.84 -23.65
N GLU A 194 -1.23 -10.59 -24.51
CA GLU A 194 -1.34 -12.05 -24.44
C GLU A 194 0.01 -12.76 -24.47
N GLN A 195 1.02 -12.20 -25.14
CA GLN A 195 2.38 -12.75 -25.17
C GLN A 195 3.01 -12.97 -23.78
N TYR A 196 2.51 -12.29 -22.73
CA TYR A 196 2.97 -12.48 -21.37
C TYR A 196 2.43 -13.75 -20.72
N TYR A 197 1.40 -14.39 -21.28
CA TYR A 197 0.74 -15.57 -20.71
C TYR A 197 1.71 -16.72 -20.43
N SER A 198 2.64 -16.99 -21.36
CA SER A 198 3.61 -18.08 -21.27
C SER A 198 4.93 -17.71 -20.57
N ARG A 199 5.13 -16.43 -20.23
CA ARG A 199 6.36 -15.98 -19.57
C ARG A 199 6.40 -16.36 -18.09
N TYR A 200 7.61 -16.43 -17.55
CA TYR A 200 7.86 -16.65 -16.13
C TYR A 200 8.16 -15.33 -15.41
N PRO A 201 7.96 -15.26 -14.07
CA PRO A 201 8.20 -14.04 -13.29
C PRO A 201 9.62 -13.46 -13.44
N HIS A 202 10.64 -14.29 -13.61
CA HIS A 202 12.02 -13.82 -13.75
C HIS A 202 12.29 -13.09 -15.08
N GLU A 203 11.44 -13.26 -16.10
CA GLU A 203 11.54 -12.60 -17.42
C GLU A 203 10.88 -11.21 -17.43
N LEU A 204 10.38 -10.72 -16.30
CA LEU A 204 9.53 -9.53 -16.19
C LEU A 204 10.19 -8.43 -15.37
N SER A 205 9.88 -7.17 -15.72
CA SER A 205 10.23 -6.01 -14.89
C SER A 205 9.42 -5.98 -13.58
N GLY A 206 9.87 -5.20 -12.58
CA GLY A 206 9.17 -5.01 -11.32
C GLY A 206 7.72 -4.54 -11.51
N GLY A 207 7.50 -3.54 -12.37
CA GLY A 207 6.17 -3.03 -12.67
C GLY A 207 5.27 -4.04 -13.40
N GLN A 208 5.84 -4.89 -14.27
CA GLN A 208 5.08 -5.96 -14.91
C GLN A 208 4.67 -7.04 -13.91
N ARG A 209 5.56 -7.44 -12.99
CA ARG A 209 5.22 -8.36 -11.89
C ARG A 209 4.12 -7.80 -11.01
N GLN A 210 4.18 -6.50 -10.68
CA GLN A 210 3.14 -5.85 -9.89
C GLN A 210 1.78 -5.90 -10.60
N ARG A 211 1.74 -5.62 -11.90
CA ARG A 211 0.52 -5.73 -12.72
C ARG A 211 -0.04 -7.16 -12.72
N ILE A 212 0.81 -8.18 -12.71
CA ILE A 212 0.39 -9.59 -12.60
C ILE A 212 -0.17 -9.87 -11.19
N GLY A 213 0.45 -9.35 -10.14
CA GLY A 213 -0.10 -9.43 -8.77
C GLY A 213 -1.49 -8.81 -8.66
N ILE A 214 -1.71 -7.67 -9.32
CA ILE A 214 -3.02 -7.02 -9.43
C ILE A 214 -4.00 -7.89 -10.22
N ALA A 215 -3.61 -8.42 -11.39
CA ALA A 215 -4.45 -9.30 -12.20
C ALA A 215 -4.86 -10.57 -11.43
N ARG A 216 -3.92 -11.16 -10.66
CA ARG A 216 -4.19 -12.31 -9.77
C ARG A 216 -5.22 -11.96 -8.70
N ALA A 217 -5.11 -10.79 -8.06
CA ALA A 217 -6.07 -10.34 -7.06
C ALA A 217 -7.47 -10.13 -7.67
N LEU A 218 -7.55 -9.58 -8.88
CA LEU A 218 -8.80 -9.38 -9.62
C LEU A 218 -9.45 -10.67 -10.12
N ALA A 219 -8.70 -11.78 -10.20
CA ALA A 219 -9.17 -13.04 -10.77
C ALA A 219 -10.40 -13.62 -10.05
N LEU A 220 -10.62 -13.26 -8.78
CA LEU A 220 -11.76 -13.69 -7.98
C LEU A 220 -12.88 -12.64 -7.90
N GLU A 221 -12.77 -11.51 -8.61
CA GLU A 221 -13.73 -10.40 -8.57
C GLU A 221 -14.03 -9.94 -7.14
N PRO A 222 -12.98 -9.54 -6.38
CA PRO A 222 -13.11 -9.19 -4.98
C PRO A 222 -13.91 -7.89 -4.80
N LYS A 223 -14.49 -7.71 -3.61
CA LYS A 223 -15.09 -6.44 -3.18
C LYS A 223 -14.09 -5.54 -2.43
N LEU A 224 -13.13 -6.16 -1.75
CA LEU A 224 -12.07 -5.48 -0.98
C LEU A 224 -10.70 -5.93 -1.45
N ILE A 225 -9.82 -4.98 -1.70
CA ILE A 225 -8.40 -5.25 -1.92
C ILE A 225 -7.58 -4.52 -0.85
N ILE A 226 -6.75 -5.26 -0.13
CA ILE A 226 -5.74 -4.72 0.78
C ILE A 226 -4.45 -4.59 -0.02
N ALA A 227 -4.03 -3.35 -0.32
CA ALA A 227 -2.81 -3.06 -1.05
C ALA A 227 -1.69 -2.74 -0.03
N ASP A 228 -0.89 -3.74 0.33
CA ASP A 228 0.19 -3.62 1.31
C ASP A 228 1.49 -3.18 0.62
N GLU A 229 1.79 -1.88 0.69
CA GLU A 229 2.94 -1.24 0.04
C GLU A 229 3.12 -1.62 -1.45
N ALA A 230 1.99 -1.78 -2.15
CA ALA A 230 1.91 -2.35 -3.48
C ALA A 230 2.74 -1.60 -4.56
N VAL A 231 3.26 -0.42 -4.28
CA VAL A 231 4.01 0.40 -5.25
C VAL A 231 5.36 0.88 -4.73
N SER A 232 5.72 0.53 -3.48
CA SER A 232 6.92 1.06 -2.81
C SER A 232 8.25 0.63 -3.45
N ALA A 233 8.29 -0.54 -4.10
CA ALA A 233 9.48 -1.10 -4.73
C ALA A 233 9.63 -0.68 -6.22
N LEU A 234 8.81 0.25 -6.71
CA LEU A 234 8.77 0.66 -8.11
C LEU A 234 9.37 2.05 -8.32
N ASP A 235 9.97 2.27 -9.48
CA ASP A 235 10.38 3.61 -9.91
C ASP A 235 9.19 4.56 -9.98
N VAL A 236 9.39 5.85 -9.69
CA VAL A 236 8.34 6.89 -9.59
C VAL A 236 7.40 6.90 -10.80
N SER A 237 7.91 6.73 -12.03
CA SER A 237 7.10 6.72 -13.25
C SER A 237 6.21 5.49 -13.34
N ILE A 238 6.72 4.33 -12.97
CA ILE A 238 5.98 3.06 -12.96
C ILE A 238 4.98 3.05 -11.80
N GLN A 239 5.36 3.57 -10.64
CA GLN A 239 4.48 3.78 -9.49
C GLN A 239 3.24 4.58 -9.87
N ALA A 240 3.42 5.73 -10.56
CA ALA A 240 2.30 6.54 -11.03
C ALA A 240 1.38 5.79 -12.00
N GLN A 241 1.93 4.95 -12.89
CA GLN A 241 1.14 4.13 -13.81
C GLN A 241 0.32 3.07 -13.08
N VAL A 242 0.91 2.39 -12.08
CA VAL A 242 0.22 1.35 -11.29
C VAL A 242 -0.87 1.99 -10.42
N VAL A 243 -0.60 3.14 -9.82
CA VAL A 243 -1.57 3.92 -9.05
C VAL A 243 -2.77 4.32 -9.92
N ASN A 244 -2.53 4.87 -11.12
CA ASN A 244 -3.61 5.20 -12.06
C ASN A 244 -4.42 3.97 -12.45
N LEU A 245 -3.74 2.85 -12.76
CA LEU A 245 -4.41 1.58 -13.04
C LEU A 245 -5.33 1.15 -11.88
N MET A 246 -4.88 1.24 -10.63
CA MET A 246 -5.70 0.86 -9.47
C MET A 246 -6.92 1.77 -9.31
N MET A 247 -6.80 3.06 -9.60
CA MET A 247 -7.92 4.01 -9.59
C MET A 247 -8.92 3.70 -10.71
N GLU A 248 -8.44 3.42 -11.93
CA GLU A 248 -9.29 3.01 -13.06
C GLU A 248 -10.05 1.72 -12.75
N LEU A 249 -9.39 0.73 -12.14
CA LEU A 249 -10.01 -0.54 -11.72
C LEU A 249 -11.02 -0.33 -10.60
N GLN A 250 -10.78 0.61 -9.68
CA GLN A 250 -11.75 0.97 -8.63
C GLN A 250 -13.04 1.52 -9.25
N GLU A 251 -12.91 2.44 -10.18
CA GLU A 251 -14.05 3.05 -10.87
C GLU A 251 -14.83 2.00 -11.69
N GLU A 252 -14.11 1.13 -12.41
CA GLU A 252 -14.72 0.14 -13.31
C GLU A 252 -15.45 -0.98 -12.55
N PHE A 253 -14.85 -1.49 -11.45
CA PHE A 253 -15.34 -2.66 -10.72
C PHE A 253 -16.00 -2.32 -9.38
N GLY A 254 -16.04 -1.04 -8.99
CA GLY A 254 -16.56 -0.61 -7.70
C GLY A 254 -15.74 -1.14 -6.52
N LEU A 255 -14.43 -1.29 -6.69
CA LEU A 255 -13.54 -1.88 -5.68
C LEU A 255 -13.41 -0.98 -4.46
N THR A 256 -13.34 -1.59 -3.29
CA THR A 256 -12.96 -0.93 -2.04
C THR A 256 -11.50 -1.23 -1.75
N TYR A 257 -10.73 -0.23 -1.30
CA TYR A 257 -9.32 -0.40 -0.98
C TYR A 257 -9.00 -0.05 0.47
N LEU A 258 -8.23 -0.92 1.12
CA LEU A 258 -7.36 -0.52 2.24
C LEU A 258 -5.95 -0.37 1.67
N PHE A 259 -5.52 0.88 1.49
CA PHE A 259 -4.25 1.19 0.83
C PHE A 259 -3.18 1.53 1.87
N ILE A 260 -2.24 0.62 2.08
CA ILE A 260 -1.15 0.76 3.04
C ILE A 260 0.08 1.29 2.32
N SER A 261 0.62 2.42 2.78
CA SER A 261 1.84 3.00 2.23
C SER A 261 2.57 3.85 3.27
N HIS A 262 3.86 4.03 3.08
CA HIS A 262 4.65 5.06 3.76
C HIS A 262 4.86 6.31 2.86
N ASP A 263 4.46 6.23 1.58
CA ASP A 263 4.55 7.35 0.62
C ASP A 263 3.28 8.20 0.67
N MET A 264 3.42 9.39 1.25
CA MET A 264 2.32 10.34 1.41
C MET A 264 1.77 10.86 0.08
N ALA A 265 2.61 11.02 -0.95
CA ALA A 265 2.15 11.50 -2.26
C ALA A 265 1.24 10.48 -2.95
N VAL A 266 1.53 9.18 -2.79
CA VAL A 266 0.65 8.11 -3.26
C VAL A 266 -0.68 8.14 -2.52
N ILE A 267 -0.63 8.21 -1.19
CA ILE A 267 -1.82 8.23 -0.34
C ILE A 267 -2.71 9.43 -0.62
N GLU A 268 -2.12 10.62 -0.79
CA GLU A 268 -2.86 11.83 -1.17
C GLU A 268 -3.64 11.63 -2.47
N ARG A 269 -3.05 10.90 -3.41
CA ARG A 269 -3.64 10.69 -4.73
C ARG A 269 -4.81 9.70 -4.74
N VAL A 270 -4.73 8.61 -3.95
CA VAL A 270 -5.68 7.49 -4.04
C VAL A 270 -6.73 7.47 -2.95
N SER A 271 -6.55 8.21 -1.85
CA SER A 271 -7.36 8.03 -0.65
C SER A 271 -8.53 9.02 -0.55
N HIS A 272 -9.68 8.53 -0.14
CA HIS A 272 -10.83 9.33 0.27
C HIS A 272 -10.67 9.77 1.73
N ARG A 273 -10.29 8.81 2.59
CA ARG A 273 -9.96 9.03 4.02
C ARG A 273 -8.59 8.46 4.31
N ILE A 274 -7.97 8.99 5.37
CA ILE A 274 -6.61 8.58 5.78
C ILE A 274 -6.62 8.32 7.28
N GLY A 275 -6.08 7.14 7.66
CA GLY A 275 -5.73 6.78 9.02
C GLY A 275 -4.21 6.88 9.20
N VAL A 276 -3.77 7.65 10.18
CA VAL A 276 -2.36 7.79 10.54
C VAL A 276 -2.06 6.84 11.68
N MET A 277 -1.14 5.92 11.46
CA MET A 277 -0.79 4.87 12.41
C MET A 277 0.58 5.14 13.03
N TYR A 278 0.64 5.10 14.35
CA TYR A 278 1.86 5.29 15.15
C TYR A 278 1.90 4.30 16.31
N LEU A 279 3.00 3.56 16.46
CA LEU A 279 3.22 2.58 17.53
C LEU A 279 2.06 1.60 17.76
N GLY A 280 1.51 1.06 16.68
CA GLY A 280 0.42 0.07 16.73
C GLY A 280 -0.99 0.67 16.79
N GLU A 281 -1.15 1.98 16.94
CA GLU A 281 -2.43 2.65 17.13
C GLU A 281 -2.75 3.63 15.99
N ILE A 282 -4.03 3.86 15.72
CA ILE A 282 -4.46 4.98 14.87
C ILE A 282 -4.50 6.22 15.75
N VAL A 283 -3.63 7.20 15.44
CA VAL A 283 -3.54 8.45 16.20
C VAL A 283 -4.38 9.57 15.61
N GLU A 284 -4.67 9.50 14.32
CA GLU A 284 -5.56 10.44 13.65
C GLU A 284 -6.21 9.75 12.43
N ILE A 285 -7.50 9.96 12.22
CA ILE A 285 -8.23 9.49 11.05
C ILE A 285 -9.22 10.54 10.59
N GLY A 286 -9.27 10.80 9.29
CA GLY A 286 -10.14 11.83 8.74
C GLY A 286 -10.18 11.82 7.21
N LEU A 287 -10.92 12.76 6.63
CA LEU A 287 -10.91 13.00 5.20
C LEU A 287 -9.50 13.39 4.74
N ARG A 288 -9.16 13.05 3.50
CA ARG A 288 -7.86 13.41 2.90
C ARG A 288 -7.50 14.87 3.10
N SER A 289 -8.43 15.79 2.81
CA SER A 289 -8.22 17.24 2.97
C SER A 289 -7.92 17.61 4.42
N GLN A 290 -8.61 17.03 5.40
CA GLN A 290 -8.39 17.30 6.82
C GLN A 290 -6.99 16.91 7.27
N ILE A 291 -6.52 15.72 6.85
CA ILE A 291 -5.21 15.21 7.25
C ILE A 291 -4.07 15.97 6.56
N PHE A 292 -4.23 16.37 5.28
CA PHE A 292 -3.18 17.09 4.56
C PHE A 292 -3.15 18.59 4.85
N GLU A 293 -4.30 19.23 4.97
CA GLU A 293 -4.39 20.69 5.11
C GLU A 293 -4.41 21.15 6.58
N ASN A 294 -5.00 20.34 7.47
CA ASN A 294 -5.17 20.67 8.88
C ASN A 294 -4.91 19.47 9.82
N PRO A 295 -3.72 18.85 9.78
CA PRO A 295 -3.37 17.76 10.69
C PRO A 295 -3.40 18.26 12.14
N GLN A 296 -3.95 17.44 13.06
CA GLN A 296 -4.11 17.82 14.46
C GLN A 296 -3.08 17.16 15.37
N HIS A 297 -2.88 15.83 15.22
CA HIS A 297 -1.95 15.09 16.06
C HIS A 297 -0.49 15.50 15.79
N PRO A 298 0.37 15.67 16.81
CA PRO A 298 1.77 16.07 16.63
C PRO A 298 2.55 15.15 15.68
N TYR A 299 2.32 13.85 15.77
CA TYR A 299 2.94 12.88 14.86
C TYR A 299 2.49 13.09 13.41
N THR A 300 1.19 13.33 13.16
CA THR A 300 0.68 13.63 11.82
C THR A 300 1.33 14.90 11.25
N LYS A 301 1.45 15.95 12.07
CA LYS A 301 2.15 17.18 11.68
C LYS A 301 3.61 16.93 11.31
N LYS A 302 4.31 16.10 12.11
CA LYS A 302 5.70 15.69 11.82
C LYS A 302 5.80 14.92 10.51
N LEU A 303 4.89 13.95 10.30
CA LEU A 303 4.83 13.14 9.08
C LEU A 303 4.57 14.02 7.84
N MET A 304 3.61 14.96 7.92
CA MET A 304 3.32 15.91 6.84
C MET A 304 4.49 16.86 6.55
N ALA A 305 5.20 17.29 7.58
CA ALA A 305 6.37 18.17 7.43
C ALA A 305 7.55 17.48 6.74
N ALA A 306 7.63 16.15 6.80
CA ALA A 306 8.66 15.35 6.14
C ALA A 306 8.38 15.11 4.65
N VAL A 307 7.15 15.39 4.16
CA VAL A 307 6.81 15.24 2.73
C VAL A 307 7.57 16.28 1.90
N PRO A 308 8.35 15.85 0.90
CA PRO A 308 9.08 16.78 0.04
C PRO A 308 8.11 17.67 -0.75
N ILE A 309 8.23 18.98 -0.59
CA ILE A 309 7.47 19.95 -1.39
C ILE A 309 8.17 20.10 -2.73
N ALA A 310 7.47 19.76 -3.82
CA ALA A 310 8.00 19.86 -5.17
C ALA A 310 8.27 21.32 -5.61
N ASP A 311 7.60 22.30 -4.99
CA ASP A 311 7.77 23.73 -5.27
C ASP A 311 9.01 24.28 -4.53
N PRO A 312 10.10 24.65 -5.26
CA PRO A 312 11.30 25.18 -4.63
C PRO A 312 11.08 26.51 -3.90
N THR A 313 10.03 27.26 -4.26
CA THR A 313 9.72 28.58 -3.65
C THR A 313 9.10 28.41 -2.26
N LYS A 314 8.51 27.27 -1.99
CA LYS A 314 7.87 26.92 -0.70
C LYS A 314 8.76 26.13 0.24
N ARG A 315 10.05 25.91 -0.11
CA ARG A 315 11.00 25.23 0.77
C ARG A 315 11.15 25.99 2.08
N LYS A 316 10.56 25.45 3.15
CA LYS A 316 10.78 25.96 4.50
C LYS A 316 12.25 25.75 4.88
N LYS A 317 12.95 26.86 5.22
CA LYS A 317 14.29 26.80 5.80
C LYS A 317 14.20 26.08 7.15
N LYS A 318 14.98 25.01 7.30
CA LYS A 318 15.18 24.16 8.50
C LYS A 318 13.95 23.39 8.98
N LEU A 319 13.87 22.11 8.59
CA LEU A 319 13.24 21.09 9.42
C LEU A 319 14.07 20.95 10.70
N ASN A 320 13.50 21.31 11.85
CA ASN A 320 14.01 20.85 13.13
C ASN A 320 13.75 19.33 13.18
N LEU A 321 14.72 18.54 12.79
CA LEU A 321 14.74 17.11 13.02
C LEU A 321 14.84 16.93 14.54
N MET A 322 13.74 16.68 15.20
CA MET A 322 13.76 16.18 16.55
C MET A 322 14.37 14.80 16.52
N ASN A 323 15.49 14.61 17.22
CA ASN A 323 16.18 13.32 17.41
C ASN A 323 15.45 12.44 18.42
N ASP A 324 14.14 12.38 18.38
CA ASP A 324 13.36 11.51 19.27
C ASP A 324 13.46 10.07 18.72
N GLU A 325 14.14 9.20 19.45
CA GLU A 325 14.11 7.77 19.21
C GLU A 325 12.66 7.27 19.26
N ILE A 326 12.28 6.46 18.27
CA ILE A 326 10.94 5.86 18.25
C ILE A 326 10.88 4.84 19.38
N PRO A 327 9.91 4.95 20.32
CA PRO A 327 9.76 3.98 21.40
C PRO A 327 9.58 2.56 20.85
N SER A 328 10.15 1.59 21.53
CA SER A 328 10.05 0.19 21.13
C SER A 328 8.61 -0.33 21.30
N LEU A 329 8.13 -1.07 20.29
CA LEU A 329 6.88 -1.84 20.35
C LEU A 329 6.98 -3.06 21.27
N LEU A 330 8.19 -3.47 21.67
CA LEU A 330 8.40 -4.57 22.60
C LEU A 330 8.06 -4.10 24.01
N LYS A 331 7.09 -4.77 24.62
CA LYS A 331 6.62 -4.50 25.98
C LYS A 331 6.83 -5.74 26.86
N PRO A 332 6.98 -5.58 28.19
CA PRO A 332 7.03 -6.71 29.11
C PRO A 332 5.79 -7.60 28.98
N ILE A 333 5.95 -8.88 29.31
CA ILE A 333 4.81 -9.81 29.38
C ILE A 333 3.82 -9.29 30.43
N GLY A 334 2.52 -9.25 30.07
CA GLY A 334 1.46 -8.74 30.97
C GLY A 334 1.27 -7.23 30.95
N TYR A 335 2.05 -6.49 30.16
CA TYR A 335 1.78 -5.07 29.96
C TYR A 335 0.48 -4.87 29.18
N GLU A 336 -0.45 -4.10 29.72
CA GLU A 336 -1.67 -3.66 29.04
C GLU A 336 -1.62 -2.12 28.94
N PRO A 337 -1.70 -1.56 27.71
CA PRO A 337 -1.76 -0.12 27.54
C PRO A 337 -3.08 0.44 28.04
N GLU A 338 -3.06 1.66 28.57
CA GLU A 338 -4.26 2.40 28.89
C GLU A 338 -4.98 2.80 27.60
N TYR A 339 -6.26 2.46 27.51
CA TYR A 339 -7.08 2.82 26.36
C TYR A 339 -7.58 4.24 26.48
N VAL A 340 -7.24 5.05 25.48
CA VAL A 340 -7.73 6.42 25.36
C VAL A 340 -8.62 6.53 24.13
N GLN A 341 -9.87 6.95 24.34
CA GLN A 341 -10.83 7.13 23.25
C GLN A 341 -10.44 8.31 22.36
N MET A 342 -10.58 8.14 21.04
CA MET A 342 -10.38 9.23 20.09
C MET A 342 -11.45 10.31 20.23
N ILE A 343 -11.04 11.57 20.10
CA ILE A 343 -11.90 12.75 20.17
C ILE A 343 -12.36 13.09 18.75
N LYS A 344 -13.65 13.29 18.58
CA LYS A 344 -14.23 13.78 17.33
C LYS A 344 -14.05 15.30 17.23
N LEU A 345 -13.31 15.78 16.24
CA LEU A 345 -13.06 17.20 15.99
C LEU A 345 -13.95 17.79 14.88
N GLY A 346 -14.51 16.94 14.04
CA GLY A 346 -15.35 17.35 12.91
C GLY A 346 -16.06 16.18 12.27
N GLU A 347 -16.68 16.39 11.12
CA GLU A 347 -17.26 15.32 10.34
C GLU A 347 -16.16 14.36 9.90
N ASP A 348 -16.28 13.09 10.30
CA ASP A 348 -15.33 12.00 10.04
C ASP A 348 -13.87 12.28 10.46
N HIS A 349 -13.60 13.27 11.30
CA HIS A 349 -12.28 13.60 11.80
C HIS A 349 -12.14 13.26 13.30
N TYR A 350 -11.28 12.29 13.60
CA TYR A 350 -11.02 11.79 14.93
C TYR A 350 -9.52 11.82 15.21
N VAL A 351 -9.17 12.22 16.43
CA VAL A 351 -7.78 12.38 16.88
C VAL A 351 -7.61 11.74 18.26
N LYS A 352 -6.53 10.99 18.45
CA LYS A 352 -6.15 10.48 19.77
C LYS A 352 -5.66 11.65 20.63
N PRO A 353 -6.13 11.79 21.88
CA PRO A 353 -5.64 12.82 22.81
C PRO A 353 -4.12 12.72 23.01
N PHE A 354 -3.49 13.86 23.13
CA PHE A 354 -2.04 14.01 23.38
C PHE A 354 -1.77 15.15 24.36
N ASP A 355 -0.60 15.13 25.00
CA ASP A 355 -0.19 16.17 25.93
C ASP A 355 -0.17 17.55 25.26
N GLY A 356 -0.85 18.52 25.90
CA GLY A 356 -0.99 19.88 25.38
C GLY A 356 -2.14 20.09 24.40
N MET A 357 -2.99 19.08 24.14
CA MET A 357 -4.20 19.25 23.34
C MET A 357 -5.19 20.15 24.07
N LYS A 358 -5.52 21.32 23.49
CA LYS A 358 -6.58 22.19 23.97
C LYS A 358 -7.90 21.73 23.36
N LEU A 359 -8.80 21.20 24.19
CA LEU A 359 -10.17 20.96 23.76
C LEU A 359 -10.83 22.32 23.58
N GLN A 360 -11.29 22.64 22.39
CA GLN A 360 -12.21 23.75 22.19
C GLN A 360 -13.56 23.29 22.73
N ASN A 361 -13.99 23.90 23.84
CA ASN A 361 -15.33 23.71 24.41
C ASN A 361 -16.39 24.29 23.46
#